data_c2e6b53c79c62a0639c01094cb1dcaf2
#
_entry.id   c2e6b53c79c62a0639c01094cb1dcaf2
#
_cell.length_a   1.000
_cell.length_b   1.000
_cell.length_c   1.000
_cell.angle_alpha   90.00
_cell.angle_beta   90.00
_cell.angle_gamma   90.00
#
_symmetry.space_group_name_H-M   'P 1'
#
loop_
_entity.id
_entity.type
_entity.pdbx_description
1 polymer ?
#
loop_
_entity_poly.entity_id
_entity_poly.type
_entity_poly.pdbx_seq_one_letter_code
_entity_poly.pdbx_strand_id
1 'polypeptide(L)'
;MSKSPSKLRNWIRKFLRITLFTLLFLVITANLFIILSGRFYLYKGIASTYLKGKSGPGIYDKDVFVYSTIKHSDDVFKWKKSKRHFSLTPDETKYMENLETSSFLVFQGDSLIFEKYWGEHQKETVSNCFSAAKTFVSLLVGIAIDEGDIKSLDEPVGTYIPEFKEGAKNKITVRHLLLMSSGLDWGESGKNPLSDNAESYYGSDLYGLVTSQKVIEKPGVRFNYQSGNSQLLAFIIEKATGADLSDYAYNKIWSKIGTEHDAYWSLDKENGAEKAFCCLYGTSRDFGRLGKLILQEGKWNGKQIVPLWYMKEMVKTPAMKTKEGIPNYRYGLHIWTFTGGATPVYYCRGILGQYILSIPSKNLVIVRTGSKSTLDFVLPEKMKNDRVYLKKYERILGHSTDIIRYISIGKRMTK
;
A
#
# COMPACT_ATOMS: atom_id res chain seq x y z
N MET A 1 -25.99 -39.23 41.30
CA MET A 1 -27.28 -39.11 40.58
C MET A 1 -27.01 -38.97 39.08
N SER A 2 -27.02 -40.07 38.31
CA SER A 2 -26.84 -40.04 36.86
C SER A 2 -28.14 -39.56 36.19
N LYS A 3 -28.09 -38.52 35.42
CA LYS A 3 -29.25 -38.05 34.61
C LYS A 3 -29.61 -39.14 33.62
N SER A 4 -30.90 -39.55 33.59
CA SER A 4 -31.35 -40.61 32.69
C SER A 4 -31.02 -40.25 31.23
N PRO A 5 -30.62 -41.23 30.38
CA PRO A 5 -30.21 -41.01 28.99
C PRO A 5 -31.23 -40.23 28.15
N SER A 6 -32.53 -40.36 28.47
CA SER A 6 -33.62 -39.64 27.80
C SER A 6 -33.63 -38.14 28.10
N LYS A 7 -33.35 -37.73 29.34
CA LYS A 7 -33.27 -36.30 29.73
C LYS A 7 -32.10 -35.61 29.09
N LEU A 8 -30.93 -36.27 28.99
CA LEU A 8 -29.75 -35.75 28.32
C LEU A 8 -30.01 -35.54 26.82
N ARG A 9 -30.64 -36.53 26.14
CA ARG A 9 -30.97 -36.43 24.71
C ARG A 9 -31.96 -35.30 24.40
N ASN A 10 -32.95 -35.09 25.26
CA ASN A 10 -33.90 -34.00 25.11
C ASN A 10 -33.25 -32.63 25.33
N TRP A 11 -32.34 -32.50 26.29
CA TRP A 11 -31.57 -31.30 26.55
C TRP A 11 -30.69 -30.95 25.36
N ILE A 12 -29.96 -31.92 24.81
CA ILE A 12 -29.10 -31.73 23.61
C ILE A 12 -29.97 -31.27 22.42
N ARG A 13 -31.11 -31.89 22.17
CA ARG A 13 -32.01 -31.48 21.08
C ARG A 13 -32.55 -30.06 21.26
N LYS A 14 -32.89 -29.66 22.48
CA LYS A 14 -33.35 -28.31 22.79
C LYS A 14 -32.20 -27.31 22.57
N PHE A 15 -30.99 -27.62 23.03
CA PHE A 15 -29.81 -26.80 22.84
C PHE A 15 -29.51 -26.63 21.34
N LEU A 16 -29.45 -27.70 20.55
CA LEU A 16 -29.21 -27.64 19.12
C LEU A 16 -30.28 -26.81 18.38
N ARG A 17 -31.56 -26.94 18.75
CA ARG A 17 -32.63 -26.12 18.17
C ARG A 17 -32.43 -24.64 18.47
N ILE A 18 -32.15 -24.28 19.72
CA ILE A 18 -31.89 -22.89 20.12
C ILE A 18 -30.70 -22.33 19.34
N THR A 19 -29.59 -23.07 19.29
CA THR A 19 -28.40 -22.67 18.55
C THR A 19 -28.71 -22.46 17.07
N LEU A 20 -29.46 -23.38 16.44
CA LEU A 20 -29.86 -23.26 15.04
C LEU A 20 -30.75 -22.02 14.79
N PHE A 21 -31.75 -21.78 15.64
CA PHE A 21 -32.62 -20.61 15.53
C PHE A 21 -31.81 -19.31 15.74
N THR A 22 -30.87 -19.29 16.70
CA THR A 22 -30.01 -18.13 16.94
C THR A 22 -29.13 -17.85 15.73
N LEU A 23 -28.51 -18.89 15.15
CA LEU A 23 -27.70 -18.74 13.93
C LEU A 23 -28.54 -18.24 12.75
N LEU A 24 -29.73 -18.83 12.55
CA LEU A 24 -30.64 -18.38 11.49
C LEU A 24 -31.04 -16.91 11.67
N PHE A 25 -31.38 -16.51 12.89
CA PHE A 25 -31.70 -15.13 13.22
C PHE A 25 -30.56 -14.19 12.93
N LEU A 26 -29.34 -14.54 13.33
CA LEU A 26 -28.12 -13.73 13.04
C LEU A 26 -27.86 -13.61 11.54
N VAL A 27 -28.01 -14.69 10.77
CA VAL A 27 -27.86 -14.67 9.32
C VAL A 27 -28.90 -13.77 8.66
N ILE A 28 -30.17 -13.89 9.06
CA ILE A 28 -31.24 -13.02 8.52
C ILE A 28 -30.98 -11.56 8.86
N THR A 29 -30.62 -11.26 10.11
CA THR A 29 -30.34 -9.89 10.55
C THR A 29 -29.12 -9.28 9.79
N ALA A 30 -28.04 -10.07 9.60
CA ALA A 30 -26.90 -9.63 8.84
C ALA A 30 -27.26 -9.34 7.37
N ASN A 31 -28.06 -10.21 6.74
CA ASN A 31 -28.52 -9.98 5.36
C ASN A 31 -29.42 -8.73 5.27
N LEU A 32 -30.37 -8.56 6.19
CA LEU A 32 -31.20 -7.36 6.24
C LEU A 32 -30.34 -6.09 6.39
N PHE A 33 -29.34 -6.11 7.27
CA PHE A 33 -28.41 -5.00 7.42
C PHE A 33 -27.69 -4.68 6.11
N ILE A 34 -27.13 -5.69 5.42
CA ILE A 34 -26.41 -5.52 4.15
C ILE A 34 -27.34 -4.91 3.09
N ILE A 35 -28.55 -5.44 2.95
CA ILE A 35 -29.53 -4.99 1.95
C ILE A 35 -30.00 -3.56 2.24
N LEU A 36 -30.40 -3.27 3.49
CA LEU A 36 -30.93 -1.97 3.88
C LEU A 36 -29.87 -0.87 3.88
N SER A 37 -28.61 -1.21 4.15
CA SER A 37 -27.49 -0.26 4.11
C SER A 37 -26.84 -0.12 2.72
N GLY A 38 -27.22 -0.94 1.73
CA GLY A 38 -26.61 -0.95 0.39
C GLY A 38 -25.16 -1.48 0.36
N ARG A 39 -24.68 -2.09 1.47
CA ARG A 39 -23.27 -2.52 1.62
C ARG A 39 -23.00 -3.90 1.01
N PHE A 40 -23.41 -4.12 -0.23
CA PHE A 40 -23.30 -5.41 -0.92
C PHE A 40 -21.86 -5.93 -1.04
N TYR A 41 -20.86 -5.06 -0.96
CA TYR A 41 -19.45 -5.44 -0.94
C TYR A 41 -19.10 -6.40 0.20
N LEU A 42 -19.86 -6.39 1.30
CA LEU A 42 -19.67 -7.30 2.43
C LEU A 42 -19.84 -8.78 2.04
N TYR A 43 -20.71 -9.09 1.09
CA TYR A 43 -20.82 -10.48 0.57
C TYR A 43 -19.53 -10.93 -0.08
N LYS A 44 -18.91 -10.09 -0.92
CA LYS A 44 -17.62 -10.38 -1.56
C LYS A 44 -16.51 -10.49 -0.51
N GLY A 45 -16.50 -9.59 0.46
CA GLY A 45 -15.55 -9.63 1.57
C GLY A 45 -15.65 -10.94 2.36
N ILE A 46 -16.85 -11.34 2.80
CA ILE A 46 -17.09 -12.59 3.55
C ILE A 46 -16.68 -13.81 2.70
N ALA A 47 -17.10 -13.86 1.44
CA ALA A 47 -16.83 -15.00 0.55
C ALA A 47 -15.33 -15.18 0.23
N SER A 48 -14.59 -14.07 0.10
CA SER A 48 -13.17 -14.11 -0.24
C SER A 48 -12.26 -14.28 0.97
N THR A 49 -12.75 -14.04 2.18
CA THR A 49 -11.96 -14.12 3.43
C THR A 49 -12.51 -15.20 4.38
N TYR A 50 -13.52 -14.88 5.18
CA TYR A 50 -13.97 -15.74 6.28
C TYR A 50 -14.41 -17.12 5.81
N LEU A 51 -15.11 -17.26 4.70
CA LEU A 51 -15.50 -18.58 4.15
C LEU A 51 -14.32 -19.40 3.63
N LYS A 52 -13.16 -18.74 3.44
CA LYS A 52 -11.89 -19.40 3.08
C LYS A 52 -10.93 -19.53 4.28
N GLY A 53 -11.41 -19.29 5.50
CA GLY A 53 -10.60 -19.35 6.73
C GLY A 53 -9.54 -18.23 6.85
N LYS A 54 -9.70 -17.13 6.10
CA LYS A 54 -8.80 -15.97 6.12
C LYS A 54 -9.43 -14.85 6.97
N SER A 55 -8.59 -14.07 7.67
CA SER A 55 -9.03 -12.90 8.46
C SER A 55 -9.02 -11.59 7.66
N GLY A 56 -8.54 -11.60 6.42
CA GLY A 56 -8.42 -10.42 5.56
C GLY A 56 -7.78 -10.74 4.21
N PRO A 57 -7.42 -9.71 3.42
CA PRO A 57 -6.80 -9.89 2.11
C PRO A 57 -5.41 -10.53 2.21
N GLY A 58 -5.03 -11.29 1.18
CA GLY A 58 -3.74 -11.94 1.03
C GLY A 58 -2.92 -11.40 -0.14
N ILE A 59 -1.61 -11.70 -0.15
CA ILE A 59 -0.72 -11.26 -1.24
C ILE A 59 -0.96 -12.01 -2.55
N TYR A 60 -1.70 -13.12 -2.53
CA TYR A 60 -2.01 -13.95 -3.70
C TYR A 60 -3.47 -13.86 -4.15
N ASP A 61 -4.17 -12.80 -3.79
CA ASP A 61 -5.60 -12.62 -4.08
C ASP A 61 -5.87 -12.00 -5.48
N LYS A 62 -4.94 -12.15 -6.45
CA LYS A 62 -5.07 -11.61 -7.81
C LYS A 62 -6.41 -11.99 -8.44
N ASP A 63 -6.77 -13.26 -8.39
CA ASP A 63 -7.95 -13.81 -9.06
C ASP A 63 -9.27 -13.63 -8.25
N VAL A 64 -9.23 -12.90 -7.13
CA VAL A 64 -10.44 -12.46 -6.41
C VAL A 64 -11.17 -11.34 -7.17
N PHE A 65 -10.45 -10.60 -7.99
CA PHE A 65 -10.94 -9.46 -8.75
C PHE A 65 -10.62 -9.63 -10.23
N VAL A 66 -11.36 -8.95 -11.09
CA VAL A 66 -10.92 -8.68 -12.45
C VAL A 66 -9.72 -7.72 -12.40
N TYR A 67 -8.86 -7.72 -13.41
CA TYR A 67 -7.64 -6.93 -13.42
C TYR A 67 -7.26 -6.46 -14.83
N SER A 68 -6.59 -5.32 -14.91
CA SER A 68 -5.86 -4.88 -16.09
C SER A 68 -4.45 -5.49 -16.08
N THR A 69 -3.92 -5.78 -17.26
CA THR A 69 -2.56 -6.30 -17.42
C THR A 69 -1.62 -5.19 -17.89
N ILE A 70 -0.55 -4.96 -17.11
CA ILE A 70 0.55 -4.09 -17.50
C ILE A 70 1.63 -5.01 -18.09
N LYS A 71 1.84 -4.96 -19.40
CA LYS A 71 2.81 -5.80 -20.09
C LYS A 71 4.23 -5.57 -19.59
N HIS A 72 5.06 -6.60 -19.61
CA HIS A 72 6.48 -6.47 -19.33
C HIS A 72 7.20 -5.67 -20.44
N SER A 73 8.45 -5.32 -20.20
CA SER A 73 9.27 -4.61 -21.18
C SER A 73 9.74 -5.53 -22.31
N ASP A 74 9.73 -5.04 -23.55
CA ASP A 74 10.36 -5.75 -24.67
C ASP A 74 11.89 -5.80 -24.51
N ASP A 75 12.49 -4.76 -23.90
CA ASP A 75 13.92 -4.68 -23.56
C ASP A 75 14.11 -4.95 -22.07
N VAL A 76 14.21 -6.22 -21.71
CA VAL A 76 14.32 -6.69 -20.34
C VAL A 76 15.68 -6.35 -19.74
N PHE A 77 15.69 -5.57 -18.65
CA PHE A 77 16.91 -5.33 -17.88
C PHE A 77 17.28 -6.57 -17.05
N LYS A 78 18.45 -7.15 -17.35
CA LYS A 78 18.96 -8.32 -16.64
C LYS A 78 19.85 -7.88 -15.47
N TRP A 79 19.42 -8.21 -14.24
CA TRP A 79 20.25 -8.02 -13.06
C TRP A 79 21.56 -8.80 -13.16
N LYS A 80 22.69 -8.13 -12.92
CA LYS A 80 23.99 -8.78 -12.81
C LYS A 80 23.97 -9.67 -11.55
N LYS A 81 24.46 -10.88 -11.64
CA LYS A 81 24.65 -11.73 -10.46
C LYS A 81 25.92 -11.31 -9.72
N SER A 82 25.82 -11.18 -8.41
CA SER A 82 27.00 -10.93 -7.57
C SER A 82 27.92 -12.15 -7.56
N LYS A 83 29.23 -11.91 -7.59
CA LYS A 83 30.25 -12.95 -7.32
C LYS A 83 30.36 -13.27 -5.83
N ARG A 84 29.87 -12.39 -4.95
CA ARG A 84 29.85 -12.60 -3.51
C ARG A 84 28.64 -13.42 -3.13
N HIS A 85 28.84 -14.39 -2.25
CA HIS A 85 27.77 -15.21 -1.69
C HIS A 85 27.43 -14.73 -0.29
N PHE A 86 26.17 -14.29 -0.09
CA PHE A 86 25.67 -13.90 1.20
C PHE A 86 24.61 -14.89 1.68
N SER A 87 24.52 -15.04 2.99
CA SER A 87 23.48 -15.82 3.65
C SER A 87 22.85 -15.04 4.79
N LEU A 88 21.63 -15.37 5.12
CA LEU A 88 21.01 -14.94 6.35
C LEU A 88 21.61 -15.71 7.52
N THR A 89 21.83 -15.05 8.65
CA THR A 89 22.17 -15.74 9.89
C THR A 89 20.99 -16.58 10.37
N PRO A 90 21.19 -17.55 11.29
CA PRO A 90 20.07 -18.30 11.86
C PRO A 90 19.00 -17.40 12.51
N ASP A 91 19.41 -16.34 13.21
CA ASP A 91 18.51 -15.36 13.82
C ASP A 91 17.72 -14.55 12.75
N GLU A 92 18.39 -14.10 11.69
CA GLU A 92 17.74 -13.40 10.58
C GLU A 92 16.76 -14.32 9.85
N THR A 93 17.12 -15.59 9.64
CA THR A 93 16.24 -16.58 9.02
C THR A 93 14.98 -16.80 9.86
N LYS A 94 15.14 -17.06 11.15
CA LYS A 94 14.03 -17.22 12.10
C LYS A 94 13.13 -15.97 12.15
N TYR A 95 13.73 -14.78 12.10
CA TYR A 95 12.97 -13.52 12.05
C TYR A 95 12.12 -13.42 10.78
N MET A 96 12.67 -13.75 9.60
CA MET A 96 11.93 -13.74 8.35
C MET A 96 10.79 -14.76 8.34
N GLU A 97 11.03 -15.96 8.88
CA GLU A 97 10.02 -17.02 8.98
C GLU A 97 8.88 -16.66 9.93
N ASN A 98 9.16 -16.04 11.08
CA ASN A 98 8.16 -15.55 12.02
C ASN A 98 7.23 -14.50 11.41
N LEU A 99 7.73 -13.74 10.45
CA LEU A 99 6.97 -12.75 9.69
C LEU A 99 6.35 -13.31 8.39
N GLU A 100 6.36 -14.64 8.22
CA GLU A 100 5.82 -15.30 7.03
C GLU A 100 6.32 -14.63 5.75
N THR A 101 7.63 -14.43 5.67
CA THR A 101 8.28 -13.82 4.51
C THR A 101 8.16 -14.75 3.31
N SER A 102 7.71 -14.22 2.18
CA SER A 102 7.62 -14.93 0.91
C SER A 102 8.84 -14.70 0.04
N SER A 103 9.39 -13.49 0.06
CA SER A 103 10.66 -13.17 -0.62
C SER A 103 11.46 -12.11 0.13
N PHE A 104 12.78 -12.19 0.02
CA PHE A 104 13.69 -11.15 0.47
C PHE A 104 14.85 -11.01 -0.52
N LEU A 105 14.93 -9.86 -1.17
CA LEU A 105 15.91 -9.56 -2.21
C LEU A 105 16.71 -8.32 -1.84
N VAL A 106 18.00 -8.35 -2.14
CA VAL A 106 18.90 -7.22 -1.93
C VAL A 106 19.65 -6.94 -3.23
N PHE A 107 19.56 -5.67 -3.68
CA PHE A 107 20.21 -5.20 -4.90
C PHE A 107 21.19 -4.10 -4.55
N GLN A 108 22.37 -4.11 -5.17
CA GLN A 108 23.35 -3.01 -5.08
C GLN A 108 23.73 -2.55 -6.47
N GLY A 109 23.41 -1.31 -6.82
CA GLY A 109 23.55 -0.80 -8.17
C GLY A 109 22.76 -1.65 -9.16
N ASP A 110 23.45 -2.24 -10.15
CA ASP A 110 22.87 -3.12 -11.17
C ASP A 110 22.89 -4.61 -10.80
N SER A 111 23.31 -4.94 -9.58
CA SER A 111 23.55 -6.33 -9.18
C SER A 111 22.51 -6.79 -8.16
N LEU A 112 21.95 -7.98 -8.42
CA LEU A 112 21.21 -8.75 -7.44
C LEU A 112 22.24 -9.51 -6.58
N ILE A 113 22.43 -9.02 -5.32
CA ILE A 113 23.47 -9.55 -4.43
C ILE A 113 22.96 -10.64 -3.51
N PHE A 114 21.66 -10.67 -3.24
CA PHE A 114 21.00 -11.71 -2.46
C PHE A 114 19.55 -11.87 -2.90
N GLU A 115 19.09 -13.10 -3.05
CA GLU A 115 17.67 -13.43 -3.19
C GLU A 115 17.35 -14.73 -2.47
N LYS A 116 16.24 -14.73 -1.77
CA LYS A 116 15.68 -15.93 -1.13
C LYS A 116 14.16 -15.87 -1.17
N TYR A 117 13.57 -17.01 -1.42
CA TYR A 117 12.14 -17.25 -1.48
C TYR A 117 11.75 -18.30 -0.44
N TRP A 118 10.53 -18.27 0.06
CA TRP A 118 10.00 -19.21 1.03
C TRP A 118 8.67 -19.79 0.57
N GLY A 119 8.38 -21.02 1.03
CA GLY A 119 7.18 -21.75 0.64
C GLY A 119 7.13 -21.97 -0.86
N GLU A 120 5.97 -21.76 -1.45
CA GLU A 120 5.74 -21.90 -2.90
C GLU A 120 6.09 -20.63 -3.70
N HIS A 121 6.48 -19.56 -3.03
CA HIS A 121 6.85 -18.32 -3.71
C HIS A 121 8.18 -18.47 -4.44
N GLN A 122 8.23 -18.07 -5.70
CA GLN A 122 9.39 -18.17 -6.57
C GLN A 122 9.68 -16.84 -7.26
N LYS A 123 10.73 -16.77 -8.06
CA LYS A 123 11.13 -15.53 -8.75
C LYS A 123 10.09 -15.01 -9.73
N GLU A 124 9.28 -15.91 -10.31
CA GLU A 124 8.20 -15.60 -11.26
C GLU A 124 6.85 -15.34 -10.56
N THR A 125 6.76 -15.61 -9.26
CA THR A 125 5.50 -15.46 -8.54
C THR A 125 5.15 -13.99 -8.39
N VAL A 126 3.98 -13.60 -8.90
CA VAL A 126 3.43 -12.26 -8.71
C VAL A 126 2.69 -12.18 -7.38
N SER A 127 2.88 -11.10 -6.66
CA SER A 127 2.22 -10.86 -5.39
C SER A 127 1.77 -9.41 -5.25
N ASN A 128 0.74 -9.18 -4.44
CA ASN A 128 0.19 -7.86 -4.18
C ASN A 128 1.17 -7.01 -3.36
N CYS A 129 1.57 -5.87 -3.89
CA CYS A 129 2.38 -4.92 -3.14
C CYS A 129 1.56 -4.04 -2.19
N PHE A 130 0.21 -4.18 -2.20
CA PHE A 130 -0.72 -3.34 -1.43
C PHE A 130 -0.40 -1.85 -1.57
N SER A 131 -0.39 -1.12 -0.47
CA SER A 131 -0.19 0.33 -0.46
C SER A 131 1.15 0.80 -1.02
N ALA A 132 2.10 -0.08 -1.33
CA ALA A 132 3.30 0.29 -2.07
C ALA A 132 2.97 0.81 -3.49
N ALA A 133 1.82 0.43 -4.05
CA ALA A 133 1.28 0.97 -5.31
C ALA A 133 1.06 2.49 -5.28
N LYS A 134 0.77 3.08 -4.11
CA LYS A 134 0.57 4.53 -3.97
C LYS A 134 1.80 5.33 -4.41
N THR A 135 3.00 4.82 -4.11
CA THR A 135 4.24 5.45 -4.57
C THR A 135 4.35 5.39 -6.09
N PHE A 136 3.93 4.28 -6.71
CA PHE A 136 3.91 4.16 -8.16
C PHE A 136 2.96 5.18 -8.81
N VAL A 137 1.74 5.35 -8.27
CA VAL A 137 0.80 6.40 -8.70
C VAL A 137 1.43 7.80 -8.57
N SER A 138 2.15 8.07 -7.48
CA SER A 138 2.84 9.36 -7.30
C SER A 138 3.88 9.62 -8.38
N LEU A 139 4.67 8.62 -8.77
CA LEU A 139 5.63 8.76 -9.86
C LEU A 139 4.93 9.11 -11.19
N LEU A 140 3.79 8.51 -11.46
CA LEU A 140 2.96 8.81 -12.65
C LEU A 140 2.42 10.24 -12.62
N VAL A 141 1.97 10.73 -11.46
CA VAL A 141 1.57 12.14 -11.29
C VAL A 141 2.73 13.08 -11.63
N GLY A 142 3.94 12.76 -11.15
CA GLY A 142 5.14 13.57 -11.45
C GLY A 142 5.45 13.66 -12.95
N ILE A 143 5.25 12.57 -13.68
CA ILE A 143 5.41 12.53 -15.14
C ILE A 143 4.30 13.36 -15.81
N ALA A 144 3.04 13.18 -15.41
CA ALA A 144 1.91 13.92 -15.98
C ALA A 144 2.05 15.45 -15.79
N ILE A 145 2.66 15.88 -14.68
CA ILE A 145 2.97 17.31 -14.47
C ILE A 145 4.07 17.77 -15.42
N ASP A 146 5.12 17.00 -15.63
CA ASP A 146 6.25 17.36 -16.49
C ASP A 146 5.83 17.40 -17.98
N GLU A 147 4.92 16.53 -18.37
CA GLU A 147 4.34 16.49 -19.73
C GLU A 147 3.28 17.58 -19.95
N GLY A 148 2.83 18.25 -18.88
CA GLY A 148 1.83 19.34 -18.95
C GLY A 148 0.38 18.88 -18.92
N ASP A 149 0.13 17.57 -18.77
CA ASP A 149 -1.24 17.01 -18.62
C ASP A 149 -1.88 17.46 -17.30
N ILE A 150 -1.08 17.56 -16.25
CA ILE A 150 -1.42 18.18 -14.97
C ILE A 150 -0.59 19.46 -14.85
N LYS A 151 -1.23 20.60 -14.61
CA LYS A 151 -0.55 21.90 -14.63
C LYS A 151 0.50 22.05 -13.53
N SER A 152 0.21 21.59 -12.32
CA SER A 152 1.11 21.70 -11.18
C SER A 152 0.65 20.85 -9.99
N LEU A 153 1.52 20.69 -8.98
CA LEU A 153 1.15 20.11 -7.69
C LEU A 153 0.02 20.87 -6.99
N ASP A 154 -0.07 22.18 -7.20
CA ASP A 154 -1.02 23.04 -6.52
C ASP A 154 -2.32 23.23 -7.33
N GLU A 155 -2.50 22.50 -8.41
CA GLU A 155 -3.72 22.51 -9.19
C GLU A 155 -4.89 21.94 -8.39
N PRO A 156 -6.07 22.60 -8.42
CA PRO A 156 -7.26 22.10 -7.73
C PRO A 156 -7.75 20.77 -8.30
N VAL A 157 -8.11 19.84 -7.43
CA VAL A 157 -8.73 18.55 -7.82
C VAL A 157 -9.99 18.75 -8.67
N GLY A 158 -10.74 19.82 -8.42
CA GLY A 158 -11.93 20.20 -9.15
C GLY A 158 -11.71 20.50 -10.63
N THR A 159 -10.47 20.69 -11.10
CA THR A 159 -10.14 20.78 -12.54
C THR A 159 -10.52 19.48 -13.27
N TYR A 160 -10.32 18.34 -12.62
CA TYR A 160 -10.49 17.01 -13.20
C TYR A 160 -11.73 16.28 -12.68
N ILE A 161 -12.11 16.53 -11.43
CA ILE A 161 -13.20 15.83 -10.71
C ILE A 161 -14.29 16.85 -10.37
N PRO A 162 -15.43 16.85 -11.12
CA PRO A 162 -16.49 17.86 -10.97
C PRO A 162 -17.03 18.02 -9.55
N GLU A 163 -17.11 16.95 -8.76
CA GLU A 163 -17.59 16.95 -7.37
C GLU A 163 -16.69 17.74 -6.41
N PHE A 164 -15.51 18.13 -6.89
CA PHE A 164 -14.55 18.94 -6.14
C PHE A 164 -14.51 20.41 -6.58
N LYS A 165 -15.36 20.85 -7.50
CA LYS A 165 -15.37 22.26 -7.98
C LYS A 165 -15.90 23.25 -6.96
N GLU A 166 -16.78 22.82 -6.06
CA GLU A 166 -17.51 23.72 -5.17
C GLU A 166 -17.32 23.40 -3.69
N GLY A 167 -17.75 24.29 -2.84
CA GLY A 167 -17.76 24.15 -1.38
C GLY A 167 -16.36 24.00 -0.79
N ALA A 168 -16.25 23.23 0.29
CA ALA A 168 -14.97 23.02 0.97
C ALA A 168 -13.96 22.19 0.13
N LYS A 169 -14.46 21.37 -0.81
CA LYS A 169 -13.63 20.52 -1.68
C LYS A 169 -12.82 21.30 -2.71
N ASN A 170 -13.25 22.50 -3.11
CA ASN A 170 -12.55 23.32 -4.11
C ASN A 170 -11.14 23.77 -3.70
N LYS A 171 -10.83 23.66 -2.41
CA LYS A 171 -9.52 23.99 -1.83
C LYS A 171 -8.54 22.82 -1.82
N ILE A 172 -9.00 21.62 -2.20
CA ILE A 172 -8.14 20.44 -2.24
C ILE A 172 -7.36 20.47 -3.55
N THR A 173 -6.04 20.32 -3.44
CA THR A 173 -5.12 20.30 -4.57
C THR A 173 -4.49 18.91 -4.73
N VAL A 174 -3.85 18.66 -5.88
CA VAL A 174 -3.05 17.45 -6.14
C VAL A 174 -2.01 17.24 -5.03
N ARG A 175 -1.35 18.32 -4.57
CA ARG A 175 -0.39 18.28 -3.45
C ARG A 175 -1.03 17.78 -2.16
N HIS A 176 -2.22 18.22 -1.83
CA HIS A 176 -2.91 17.78 -0.61
C HIS A 176 -3.23 16.29 -0.64
N LEU A 177 -3.59 15.74 -1.80
CA LEU A 177 -3.79 14.29 -1.97
C LEU A 177 -2.47 13.54 -1.79
N LEU A 178 -1.40 13.95 -2.49
CA LEU A 178 -0.07 13.33 -2.42
C LEU A 178 0.54 13.35 -1.01
N LEU A 179 0.31 14.42 -0.26
CA LEU A 179 0.81 14.57 1.11
C LEU A 179 -0.10 13.92 2.17
N MET A 180 -1.17 13.24 1.77
CA MET A 180 -2.15 12.68 2.70
C MET A 180 -2.72 13.73 3.66
N SER A 181 -3.09 14.89 3.12
CA SER A 181 -3.55 16.05 3.88
C SER A 181 -4.80 16.71 3.28
N SER A 182 -5.61 15.95 2.57
CA SER A 182 -6.84 16.46 1.93
C SER A 182 -7.91 16.94 2.92
N GLY A 183 -7.90 16.44 4.15
CA GLY A 183 -8.93 16.73 5.15
C GLY A 183 -10.27 16.03 4.89
N LEU A 184 -10.30 15.03 4.02
CA LEU A 184 -11.49 14.23 3.74
C LEU A 184 -11.81 13.28 4.90
N ASP A 185 -13.11 12.95 5.03
CA ASP A 185 -13.61 11.96 5.99
C ASP A 185 -13.48 10.56 5.38
N TRP A 186 -12.37 9.92 5.69
CA TRP A 186 -12.05 8.59 5.17
C TRP A 186 -11.67 7.63 6.29
N GLY A 187 -12.38 6.53 6.38
CA GLY A 187 -12.11 5.45 7.33
C GLY A 187 -11.03 4.48 6.83
N GLU A 188 -9.76 4.70 7.23
CA GLU A 188 -8.60 3.88 6.79
C GLU A 188 -8.46 2.54 7.55
N SER A 189 -9.45 2.09 8.29
CA SER A 189 -9.32 0.86 9.08
C SER A 189 -9.31 -0.39 8.19
N GLY A 190 -8.22 -1.16 8.24
CA GLY A 190 -8.14 -2.49 7.63
C GLY A 190 -8.81 -3.61 8.44
N LYS A 191 -9.29 -3.31 9.67
CA LYS A 191 -9.95 -4.28 10.58
C LYS A 191 -11.46 -4.08 10.67
N ASN A 192 -11.95 -2.87 10.37
CA ASN A 192 -13.38 -2.58 10.38
C ASN A 192 -13.97 -2.89 9.00
N PRO A 193 -14.82 -3.92 8.87
CA PRO A 193 -15.44 -4.26 7.59
C PRO A 193 -16.40 -3.19 7.06
N LEU A 194 -16.79 -2.22 7.89
CA LEU A 194 -17.66 -1.10 7.52
C LEU A 194 -16.90 0.18 7.18
N SER A 195 -15.57 0.15 7.10
CA SER A 195 -14.75 1.29 6.74
C SER A 195 -14.74 1.54 5.23
N ASP A 196 -14.49 2.79 4.83
CA ASP A 196 -14.31 3.14 3.41
C ASP A 196 -13.17 2.33 2.77
N ASN A 197 -12.13 2.02 3.55
CA ASN A 197 -11.02 1.19 3.07
C ASN A 197 -11.46 -0.25 2.75
N ALA A 198 -12.36 -0.85 3.53
CA ALA A 198 -12.93 -2.17 3.23
C ALA A 198 -13.87 -2.11 2.02
N GLU A 199 -14.68 -1.06 1.91
CA GLU A 199 -15.57 -0.83 0.78
C GLU A 199 -14.78 -0.58 -0.51
N SER A 200 -13.72 0.21 -0.48
CA SER A 200 -12.85 0.41 -1.65
C SER A 200 -12.17 -0.88 -2.12
N TYR A 201 -11.87 -1.79 -1.19
CA TYR A 201 -11.22 -3.06 -1.54
C TYR A 201 -12.19 -4.07 -2.16
N TYR A 202 -13.40 -4.22 -1.62
CA TYR A 202 -14.37 -5.23 -2.06
C TYR A 202 -15.51 -4.70 -2.91
N GLY A 203 -15.75 -3.39 -2.90
CA GLY A 203 -16.81 -2.72 -3.64
C GLY A 203 -16.54 -2.59 -5.13
N SER A 204 -17.54 -2.09 -5.85
CA SER A 204 -17.58 -1.98 -7.31
C SER A 204 -17.88 -0.56 -7.81
N ASP A 205 -17.79 0.45 -6.94
CA ASP A 205 -17.96 1.86 -7.28
C ASP A 205 -16.93 2.72 -6.53
N LEU A 206 -15.68 2.65 -6.98
CA LEU A 206 -14.60 3.43 -6.40
C LEU A 206 -14.79 4.93 -6.62
N TYR A 207 -15.32 5.32 -7.79
CA TYR A 207 -15.52 6.73 -8.11
C TYR A 207 -16.54 7.37 -7.17
N GLY A 208 -17.73 6.78 -7.05
CA GLY A 208 -18.76 7.25 -6.14
C GLY A 208 -18.29 7.29 -4.69
N LEU A 209 -17.57 6.25 -4.25
CA LEU A 209 -17.07 6.18 -2.88
C LEU A 209 -16.10 7.33 -2.55
N VAL A 210 -15.10 7.61 -3.39
CA VAL A 210 -14.09 8.64 -3.07
C VAL A 210 -14.60 10.05 -3.33
N THR A 211 -15.51 10.24 -4.28
CA THR A 211 -16.06 11.56 -4.60
C THR A 211 -17.17 11.99 -3.64
N SER A 212 -17.86 11.06 -2.98
CA SER A 212 -18.88 11.36 -1.96
C SER A 212 -18.30 11.82 -0.61
N GLN A 213 -17.00 11.66 -0.36
CA GLN A 213 -16.36 12.00 0.91
C GLN A 213 -16.54 13.50 1.27
N LYS A 214 -16.77 13.78 2.55
CA LYS A 214 -16.91 15.15 3.06
C LYS A 214 -15.56 15.69 3.51
N VAL A 215 -15.41 17.01 3.48
CA VAL A 215 -14.26 17.69 4.09
C VAL A 215 -14.58 17.94 5.56
N ILE A 216 -13.80 17.35 6.46
CA ILE A 216 -13.95 17.49 7.93
C ILE A 216 -12.80 18.28 8.56
N GLU A 217 -11.73 18.54 7.81
CA GLU A 217 -10.59 19.32 8.25
C GLU A 217 -10.07 20.18 7.08
N LYS A 218 -9.50 21.34 7.40
CA LYS A 218 -8.90 22.22 6.37
C LYS A 218 -7.76 21.48 5.64
N PRO A 219 -7.76 21.44 4.30
CA PRO A 219 -6.69 20.83 3.54
C PRO A 219 -5.30 21.41 3.88
N GLY A 220 -4.26 20.59 3.87
CA GLY A 220 -2.88 20.98 4.13
C GLY A 220 -2.49 21.16 5.60
N VAL A 221 -3.40 20.98 6.55
CA VAL A 221 -3.13 21.21 7.99
C VAL A 221 -2.51 20.01 8.67
N ARG A 222 -3.02 18.82 8.38
CA ARG A 222 -2.64 17.59 9.08
C ARG A 222 -2.33 16.45 8.12
N PHE A 223 -1.28 15.71 8.42
CA PHE A 223 -1.03 14.40 7.82
C PHE A 223 -2.02 13.38 8.39
N ASN A 224 -2.84 12.81 7.53
CA ASN A 224 -3.76 11.72 7.83
C ASN A 224 -3.75 10.73 6.67
N TYR A 225 -3.13 9.57 6.87
CA TYR A 225 -3.00 8.55 5.82
C TYR A 225 -4.37 8.03 5.39
N GLN A 226 -4.70 8.17 4.09
CA GLN A 226 -6.02 7.86 3.54
C GLN A 226 -5.88 7.29 2.12
N SER A 227 -6.34 6.06 1.92
CA SER A 227 -6.28 5.36 0.63
C SER A 227 -7.10 6.06 -0.45
N GLY A 228 -8.21 6.72 -0.09
CA GLY A 228 -9.03 7.50 -1.02
C GLY A 228 -8.27 8.60 -1.75
N ASN A 229 -7.25 9.20 -1.12
CA ASN A 229 -6.42 10.21 -1.78
C ASN A 229 -5.68 9.66 -2.99
N SER A 230 -5.17 8.43 -2.89
CA SER A 230 -4.46 7.78 -4.01
C SER A 230 -5.41 7.39 -5.13
N GLN A 231 -6.64 7.01 -4.79
CA GLN A 231 -7.66 6.71 -5.79
C GLN A 231 -8.09 7.96 -6.55
N LEU A 232 -8.25 9.09 -5.87
CA LEU A 232 -8.52 10.38 -6.53
C LEU A 232 -7.40 10.78 -7.48
N LEU A 233 -6.12 10.54 -7.11
CA LEU A 233 -4.98 10.81 -8.00
C LEU A 233 -5.02 9.95 -9.27
N ALA A 234 -5.45 8.70 -9.19
CA ALA A 234 -5.64 7.86 -10.38
C ALA A 234 -6.68 8.45 -11.32
N PHE A 235 -7.85 8.83 -10.81
CA PHE A 235 -8.88 9.48 -11.63
C PHE A 235 -8.42 10.83 -12.23
N ILE A 236 -7.56 11.57 -11.52
CA ILE A 236 -6.94 12.78 -12.06
C ILE A 236 -6.02 12.43 -13.23
N ILE A 237 -5.16 11.40 -13.10
CA ILE A 237 -4.29 10.94 -14.20
C ILE A 237 -5.14 10.55 -15.42
N GLU A 238 -6.14 9.69 -15.24
CA GLU A 238 -7.01 9.22 -16.32
C GLU A 238 -7.71 10.39 -17.03
N LYS A 239 -8.24 11.35 -16.26
CA LYS A 239 -8.93 12.53 -16.83
C LYS A 239 -7.97 13.49 -17.53
N ALA A 240 -6.75 13.66 -16.99
CA ALA A 240 -5.75 14.55 -17.56
C ALA A 240 -5.14 14.00 -18.84
N THR A 241 -4.84 12.70 -18.88
CA THR A 241 -4.11 12.05 -19.96
C THR A 241 -5.01 11.39 -21.01
N GLY A 242 -6.26 11.10 -20.65
CA GLY A 242 -7.19 10.34 -21.50
C GLY A 242 -6.87 8.84 -21.63
N ALA A 243 -5.90 8.34 -20.85
CA ALA A 243 -5.47 6.94 -20.84
C ALA A 243 -5.87 6.24 -19.54
N ASP A 244 -6.18 4.95 -19.60
CA ASP A 244 -6.36 4.14 -18.41
C ASP A 244 -5.07 4.10 -17.58
N LEU A 245 -5.18 4.00 -16.26
CA LEU A 245 -4.02 4.07 -15.36
C LEU A 245 -2.98 3.00 -15.69
N SER A 246 -3.40 1.77 -16.02
CA SER A 246 -2.50 0.66 -16.37
C SER A 246 -1.74 0.92 -17.68
N ASP A 247 -2.39 1.48 -18.69
CA ASP A 247 -1.75 1.83 -19.96
C ASP A 247 -0.77 2.97 -19.79
N TYR A 248 -1.13 3.99 -19.00
CA TYR A 248 -0.23 5.08 -18.68
C TYR A 248 0.98 4.57 -17.90
N ALA A 249 0.77 3.69 -16.93
CA ALA A 249 1.84 3.06 -16.15
C ALA A 249 2.80 2.23 -17.03
N TYR A 250 2.28 1.46 -17.99
CA TYR A 250 3.09 0.74 -18.97
C TYR A 250 3.95 1.71 -19.78
N ASN A 251 3.31 2.68 -20.43
CA ASN A 251 3.97 3.58 -21.36
C ASN A 251 5.02 4.48 -20.70
N LYS A 252 4.77 4.90 -19.45
CA LYS A 252 5.61 5.90 -18.79
C LYS A 252 6.72 5.30 -17.93
N ILE A 253 6.48 4.17 -17.27
CA ILE A 253 7.44 3.60 -16.33
C ILE A 253 7.72 2.12 -16.61
N TRP A 254 6.70 1.24 -16.62
CA TRP A 254 6.90 -0.20 -16.54
C TRP A 254 7.72 -0.76 -17.71
N SER A 255 7.40 -0.36 -18.95
CA SER A 255 8.18 -0.72 -20.13
C SER A 255 9.58 -0.10 -20.17
N LYS A 256 9.78 1.05 -19.51
CA LYS A 256 11.05 1.80 -19.56
C LYS A 256 12.10 1.31 -18.58
N ILE A 257 11.67 0.64 -17.50
CA ILE A 257 12.58 0.12 -16.47
C ILE A 257 12.96 -1.35 -16.69
N GLY A 258 12.68 -1.89 -17.87
CA GLY A 258 13.12 -3.22 -18.29
C GLY A 258 12.55 -4.34 -17.43
N THR A 259 11.24 -4.33 -17.16
CA THR A 259 10.56 -5.34 -16.34
C THR A 259 10.57 -6.71 -17.01
N GLU A 260 10.68 -7.77 -16.20
CA GLU A 260 10.78 -9.16 -16.66
C GLU A 260 9.43 -9.83 -16.86
N HIS A 261 8.42 -9.42 -16.08
CA HIS A 261 7.12 -10.07 -16.04
C HIS A 261 6.00 -9.05 -16.12
N ASP A 262 4.86 -9.49 -16.67
CA ASP A 262 3.63 -8.72 -16.64
C ASP A 262 3.25 -8.41 -15.19
N ALA A 263 2.73 -7.22 -14.97
CA ALA A 263 2.07 -6.86 -13.72
C ALA A 263 0.55 -6.81 -13.93
N TYR A 264 -0.19 -6.87 -12.83
CA TYR A 264 -1.65 -6.89 -12.88
C TYR A 264 -2.19 -5.90 -11.87
N TRP A 265 -3.13 -5.07 -12.28
CA TRP A 265 -3.80 -4.13 -11.39
C TRP A 265 -5.27 -4.51 -11.24
N SER A 266 -5.71 -4.83 -10.02
CA SER A 266 -7.12 -5.19 -9.79
C SER A 266 -8.05 -4.02 -10.08
N LEU A 267 -9.17 -4.32 -10.72
CA LEU A 267 -10.27 -3.39 -10.99
C LEU A 267 -11.36 -3.52 -9.92
N ASP A 268 -12.17 -2.50 -9.76
CA ASP A 268 -13.36 -2.53 -8.89
C ASP A 268 -14.48 -3.40 -9.50
N LYS A 269 -14.63 -3.35 -10.82
CA LYS A 269 -15.56 -4.16 -11.62
C LYS A 269 -15.01 -4.39 -13.03
N GLU A 270 -15.71 -5.15 -13.85
CA GLU A 270 -15.40 -5.34 -15.27
C GLU A 270 -15.41 -3.98 -16.00
N ASN A 271 -14.34 -3.70 -16.75
CA ASN A 271 -14.11 -2.41 -17.41
C ASN A 271 -14.23 -1.20 -16.44
N GLY A 272 -13.91 -1.42 -15.18
CA GLY A 272 -13.93 -0.41 -14.14
C GLY A 272 -12.56 0.20 -13.87
N ALA A 273 -12.43 0.89 -12.75
CA ALA A 273 -11.22 1.60 -12.37
C ALA A 273 -10.21 0.71 -11.64
N GLU A 274 -8.92 0.92 -11.88
CA GLU A 274 -7.84 0.30 -11.11
C GLU A 274 -7.92 0.74 -9.64
N LYS A 275 -7.73 -0.23 -8.74
CA LYS A 275 -7.59 0.02 -7.31
C LYS A 275 -6.22 0.61 -7.01
N ALA A 276 -6.05 1.89 -7.36
CA ALA A 276 -4.77 2.59 -7.37
C ALA A 276 -4.12 2.73 -5.99
N PHE A 277 -4.94 2.67 -4.93
CA PHE A 277 -4.46 2.73 -3.55
C PHE A 277 -3.78 1.43 -3.08
N CYS A 278 -3.93 0.33 -3.85
CA CYS A 278 -3.38 -0.99 -3.57
C CYS A 278 -3.31 -1.84 -4.85
N CYS A 279 -3.21 -3.15 -4.66
CA CYS A 279 -3.69 -4.17 -5.59
C CYS A 279 -2.97 -4.22 -6.95
N LEU A 280 -1.74 -3.69 -6.98
CA LEU A 280 -0.75 -3.91 -8.04
C LEU A 280 0.04 -5.18 -7.69
N TYR A 281 -0.03 -6.16 -8.57
CA TYR A 281 0.67 -7.44 -8.48
C TYR A 281 1.87 -7.44 -9.41
N GLY A 282 3.02 -7.80 -8.89
CA GLY A 282 4.26 -7.91 -9.66
C GLY A 282 5.22 -8.89 -9.03
N THR A 283 6.33 -9.19 -9.70
CA THR A 283 7.39 -10.01 -9.13
C THR A 283 8.27 -9.17 -8.21
N SER A 284 8.92 -9.84 -7.25
CA SER A 284 9.85 -9.15 -6.33
C SER A 284 11.04 -8.52 -7.06
N ARG A 285 11.48 -9.10 -8.20
CA ARG A 285 12.54 -8.53 -9.02
C ARG A 285 12.10 -7.26 -9.75
N ASP A 286 10.84 -7.20 -10.22
CA ASP A 286 10.28 -6.03 -10.88
C ASP A 286 10.04 -4.90 -9.86
N PHE A 287 9.63 -5.23 -8.64
CA PHE A 287 9.61 -4.27 -7.53
C PHE A 287 11.02 -3.75 -7.19
N GLY A 288 12.07 -4.58 -7.35
CA GLY A 288 13.45 -4.14 -7.25
C GLY A 288 13.83 -3.07 -8.28
N ARG A 289 13.30 -3.16 -9.52
CA ARG A 289 13.47 -2.15 -10.57
C ARG A 289 12.82 -0.83 -10.20
N LEU A 290 11.62 -0.88 -9.64
CA LEU A 290 10.95 0.32 -9.11
C LEU A 290 11.76 0.96 -7.98
N GLY A 291 12.29 0.15 -7.06
CA GLY A 291 13.19 0.63 -6.01
C GLY A 291 14.46 1.27 -6.56
N LYS A 292 15.04 0.72 -7.63
CA LYS A 292 16.21 1.29 -8.31
C LYS A 292 15.88 2.61 -9.00
N LEU A 293 14.71 2.74 -9.63
CA LEU A 293 14.24 4.00 -10.22
C LEU A 293 14.17 5.10 -9.15
N ILE A 294 13.60 4.80 -7.99
CA ILE A 294 13.53 5.73 -6.85
C ILE A 294 14.94 6.06 -6.35
N LEU A 295 15.80 5.05 -6.18
CA LEU A 295 17.18 5.19 -5.73
C LEU A 295 18.00 6.13 -6.62
N GLN A 296 17.75 6.08 -7.92
CA GLN A 296 18.43 6.85 -8.95
C GLN A 296 17.72 8.18 -9.29
N GLU A 297 16.89 8.68 -8.38
CA GLU A 297 16.18 9.94 -8.55
C GLU A 297 15.41 10.03 -9.89
N GLY A 298 14.72 8.93 -10.25
CA GLY A 298 13.90 8.85 -11.46
C GLY A 298 14.69 8.56 -12.75
N LYS A 299 15.98 8.28 -12.67
CA LYS A 299 16.79 7.87 -13.84
C LYS A 299 16.77 6.36 -14.02
N TRP A 300 16.81 5.95 -15.29
CA TRP A 300 17.01 4.56 -15.69
C TRP A 300 17.93 4.49 -16.90
N ASN A 301 19.04 3.74 -16.80
CA ASN A 301 20.04 3.63 -17.87
C ASN A 301 20.47 5.00 -18.46
N GLY A 302 20.65 5.98 -17.58
CA GLY A 302 21.06 7.34 -17.96
C GLY A 302 19.93 8.27 -18.43
N LYS A 303 18.74 7.75 -18.75
CA LYS A 303 17.56 8.54 -19.16
C LYS A 303 16.74 8.94 -17.93
N GLN A 304 16.26 10.19 -17.89
CA GLN A 304 15.31 10.64 -16.88
C GLN A 304 13.92 10.13 -17.26
N ILE A 305 13.35 9.25 -16.44
CA ILE A 305 12.00 8.67 -16.62
C ILE A 305 10.99 9.47 -15.78
N VAL A 306 11.31 9.73 -14.52
CA VAL A 306 10.51 10.60 -13.65
C VAL A 306 11.30 11.88 -13.42
N PRO A 307 10.72 13.09 -13.56
CA PRO A 307 11.45 14.35 -13.52
C PRO A 307 12.25 14.52 -12.23
N LEU A 308 13.49 14.97 -12.35
CA LEU A 308 14.39 15.14 -11.19
C LEU A 308 13.83 16.12 -10.16
N TRP A 309 13.19 17.21 -10.63
CA TRP A 309 12.57 18.19 -9.73
C TRP A 309 11.47 17.54 -8.87
N TYR A 310 10.66 16.65 -9.49
CA TYR A 310 9.60 15.92 -8.78
C TYR A 310 10.17 14.93 -7.77
N MET A 311 11.20 14.17 -8.16
CA MET A 311 11.86 13.21 -7.25
C MET A 311 12.44 13.92 -6.01
N LYS A 312 13.02 15.11 -6.18
CA LYS A 312 13.51 15.93 -5.07
C LYS A 312 12.38 16.47 -4.19
N GLU A 313 11.26 16.85 -4.79
CA GLU A 313 10.08 17.31 -4.06
C GLU A 313 9.40 16.16 -3.32
N MET A 314 9.33 14.97 -3.96
CA MET A 314 8.67 13.77 -3.46
C MET A 314 9.17 13.34 -2.09
N VAL A 315 10.45 13.47 -1.83
CA VAL A 315 11.06 13.00 -0.56
C VAL A 315 11.06 14.05 0.55
N LYS A 316 10.63 15.28 0.26
CA LYS A 316 10.48 16.31 1.28
C LYS A 316 9.30 16.00 2.20
N THR A 317 9.53 16.10 3.49
CA THR A 317 8.49 15.98 4.50
C THR A 317 8.09 17.39 4.96
N PRO A 318 6.89 17.86 4.60
CA PRO A 318 6.49 19.22 4.96
C PRO A 318 6.19 19.36 6.45
N ALA A 319 6.32 20.57 6.96
CA ALA A 319 6.14 20.91 8.38
C ALA A 319 4.67 20.89 8.84
N MET A 320 3.85 19.93 8.40
CA MET A 320 2.51 19.70 8.91
C MET A 320 2.54 18.77 10.13
N LYS A 321 1.50 18.80 10.93
CA LYS A 321 1.38 17.93 12.10
C LYS A 321 0.77 16.59 11.74
N THR A 322 1.21 15.56 12.45
CA THR A 322 0.58 14.23 12.44
C THR A 322 -0.62 14.19 13.40
N LYS A 323 -1.34 13.09 13.44
CA LYS A 323 -2.43 12.87 14.43
C LYS A 323 -1.93 12.97 15.88
N GLU A 324 -0.66 12.63 16.12
CA GLU A 324 -0.01 12.72 17.42
C GLU A 324 0.42 14.17 17.78
N GLY A 325 0.20 15.13 16.88
CA GLY A 325 0.50 16.54 17.10
C GLY A 325 1.97 16.93 16.90
N ILE A 326 2.82 16.01 16.44
CA ILE A 326 4.23 16.25 16.13
C ILE A 326 4.42 16.60 14.64
N PRO A 327 5.57 17.22 14.25
CA PRO A 327 5.89 17.45 12.85
C PRO A 327 5.94 16.14 12.04
N ASN A 328 5.49 16.20 10.79
CA ASN A 328 5.58 15.06 9.89
C ASN A 328 7.01 14.89 9.38
N TYR A 329 7.76 13.96 9.94
CA TYR A 329 9.12 13.56 9.49
C TYR A 329 9.12 12.27 8.67
N ARG A 330 7.95 11.68 8.38
CA ARG A 330 7.83 10.30 7.92
C ARG A 330 7.25 10.12 6.52
N TYR A 331 6.66 11.17 5.93
CA TYR A 331 5.92 11.01 4.68
C TYR A 331 6.03 12.24 3.78
N GLY A 332 6.41 12.02 2.54
CA GLY A 332 6.43 13.01 1.47
C GLY A 332 5.27 12.81 0.48
N LEU A 333 5.50 13.04 -0.82
CA LEU A 333 4.48 12.83 -1.86
C LEU A 333 4.32 11.32 -2.11
N HIS A 334 3.45 10.67 -1.36
CA HIS A 334 3.18 9.22 -1.39
C HIS A 334 4.42 8.33 -1.24
N ILE A 335 5.42 8.78 -0.50
CA ILE A 335 6.60 7.99 -0.14
C ILE A 335 6.90 8.09 1.35
N TRP A 336 7.24 6.96 1.97
CA TRP A 336 7.72 6.93 3.34
C TRP A 336 9.19 7.34 3.40
N THR A 337 9.52 8.22 4.34
CA THR A 337 10.87 8.75 4.54
C THR A 337 11.32 8.45 5.96
N PHE A 338 12.26 7.52 6.12
CA PHE A 338 12.86 7.20 7.41
C PHE A 338 14.12 8.01 7.62
N THR A 339 14.12 8.89 8.61
CA THR A 339 15.24 9.78 8.96
C THR A 339 15.80 9.50 10.37
N GLY A 340 15.41 8.38 10.99
CA GLY A 340 15.92 7.97 12.30
C GLY A 340 17.33 7.42 12.30
N GLY A 341 17.98 7.28 11.14
CA GLY A 341 19.37 6.85 10.96
C GLY A 341 20.29 7.98 10.50
N ALA A 342 21.59 7.65 10.28
CA ALA A 342 22.59 8.60 9.80
C ALA A 342 22.29 9.16 8.40
N THR A 343 21.56 8.43 7.57
CA THR A 343 21.17 8.83 6.22
C THR A 343 19.71 8.44 5.99
N PRO A 344 18.96 9.21 5.19
CA PRO A 344 17.57 8.90 4.91
C PRO A 344 17.42 7.60 4.12
N VAL A 345 16.29 6.92 4.34
CA VAL A 345 15.83 5.77 3.56
C VAL A 345 14.44 6.10 3.05
N TYR A 346 14.26 5.99 1.74
CA TYR A 346 12.97 6.18 1.08
C TYR A 346 12.36 4.83 0.79
N TYR A 347 11.06 4.67 1.06
CA TYR A 347 10.48 3.37 0.86
C TYR A 347 8.99 3.37 0.56
N CYS A 348 8.59 2.39 -0.26
CA CYS A 348 7.20 2.02 -0.46
C CYS A 348 6.82 1.00 0.60
N ARG A 349 5.59 1.08 1.13
CA ARG A 349 5.09 0.20 2.17
C ARG A 349 3.68 -0.27 1.87
N GLY A 350 3.44 -1.58 1.97
CA GLY A 350 2.13 -2.20 1.96
C GLY A 350 1.85 -2.97 3.25
N ILE A 351 0.58 -3.19 3.54
CA ILE A 351 0.18 -4.03 4.69
C ILE A 351 0.79 -5.43 4.56
N LEU A 352 0.80 -6.19 5.65
CA LEU A 352 1.42 -7.51 5.74
C LEU A 352 2.94 -7.51 5.49
N GLY A 353 3.57 -6.33 5.45
CA GLY A 353 5.02 -6.18 5.34
C GLY A 353 5.55 -6.22 3.90
N GLN A 354 4.84 -5.64 2.95
CA GLN A 354 5.40 -5.39 1.64
C GLN A 354 6.30 -4.15 1.71
N TYR A 355 7.57 -4.29 1.33
CA TYR A 355 8.55 -3.21 1.36
C TYR A 355 9.40 -3.17 0.11
N ILE A 356 9.62 -1.96 -0.38
CA ILE A 356 10.63 -1.63 -1.38
C ILE A 356 11.42 -0.47 -0.78
N LEU A 357 12.62 -0.74 -0.22
CA LEU A 357 13.45 0.27 0.44
C LEU A 357 14.58 0.70 -0.48
N SER A 358 14.75 2.01 -0.64
CA SER A 358 15.84 2.63 -1.39
C SER A 358 16.76 3.38 -0.42
N ILE A 359 18.03 2.99 -0.36
CA ILE A 359 19.05 3.52 0.55
C ILE A 359 20.16 4.21 -0.26
N PRO A 360 20.03 5.52 -0.58
CA PRO A 360 20.93 6.21 -1.51
C PRO A 360 22.40 6.15 -1.09
N SER A 361 22.70 6.33 0.18
CA SER A 361 24.07 6.33 0.72
C SER A 361 24.83 5.02 0.53
N LYS A 362 24.16 3.93 0.14
CA LYS A 362 24.74 2.60 -0.08
C LYS A 362 24.48 2.06 -1.49
N ASN A 363 23.81 2.85 -2.33
CA ASN A 363 23.34 2.40 -3.64
C ASN A 363 22.60 1.07 -3.55
N LEU A 364 21.68 0.96 -2.57
CA LEU A 364 21.08 -0.29 -2.12
C LEU A 364 19.56 -0.25 -2.24
N VAL A 365 18.98 -1.32 -2.79
CA VAL A 365 17.53 -1.57 -2.76
C VAL A 365 17.29 -2.88 -2.03
N ILE A 366 16.25 -2.90 -1.20
CA ILE A 366 15.77 -4.11 -0.51
C ILE A 366 14.30 -4.28 -0.83
N VAL A 367 13.94 -5.46 -1.28
CA VAL A 367 12.53 -5.85 -1.48
C VAL A 367 12.20 -6.97 -0.51
N ARG A 368 11.10 -6.82 0.21
CA ARG A 368 10.53 -7.87 1.04
C ARG A 368 9.04 -7.99 0.76
N THR A 369 8.57 -9.22 0.52
CA THR A 369 7.16 -9.59 0.46
C THR A 369 6.83 -10.64 1.51
N GLY A 370 5.57 -10.72 1.95
CA GLY A 370 5.13 -11.72 2.93
C GLY A 370 3.75 -11.43 3.51
N SER A 371 3.35 -12.20 4.52
CA SER A 371 1.98 -12.22 5.06
C SER A 371 1.85 -11.63 6.47
N LYS A 372 2.97 -11.22 7.08
CA LYS A 372 2.99 -10.54 8.39
C LYS A 372 3.99 -9.41 8.43
N SER A 373 3.76 -8.42 9.29
CA SER A 373 4.69 -7.34 9.62
C SER A 373 4.70 -7.11 11.13
N THR A 374 5.74 -6.42 11.62
CA THR A 374 5.74 -5.93 12.99
C THR A 374 4.78 -4.74 13.14
N LEU A 375 4.49 -4.40 14.39
CA LEU A 375 3.67 -3.22 14.69
C LEU A 375 4.45 -1.93 14.41
N ASP A 376 3.70 -0.88 14.13
CA ASP A 376 4.27 0.46 14.02
C ASP A 376 4.75 0.94 15.39
N PHE A 377 5.84 1.69 15.39
CA PHE A 377 6.25 2.40 16.58
C PHE A 377 5.25 3.50 16.89
N VAL A 378 4.62 3.41 18.05
CA VAL A 378 3.70 4.43 18.57
C VAL A 378 4.21 4.94 19.91
N LEU A 379 3.98 6.23 20.19
CA LEU A 379 4.31 6.79 21.50
C LEU A 379 3.38 6.18 22.56
N PRO A 380 3.92 5.68 23.69
CA PRO A 380 3.10 5.30 24.82
C PRO A 380 2.27 6.49 25.32
N GLU A 381 1.02 6.28 25.72
CA GLU A 381 0.10 7.34 26.13
C GLU A 381 0.71 8.26 27.21
N LYS A 382 1.33 7.66 28.24
CA LYS A 382 2.00 8.37 29.32
C LYS A 382 3.19 9.25 28.90
N MET A 383 3.75 9.02 27.70
CA MET A 383 4.91 9.74 27.17
C MET A 383 4.54 10.82 26.14
N LYS A 384 3.26 10.97 25.79
CA LYS A 384 2.80 11.94 24.76
C LYS A 384 3.11 13.40 25.10
N ASN A 385 3.24 13.73 26.39
CA ASN A 385 3.59 15.06 26.87
C ASN A 385 5.05 15.20 27.31
N ASP A 386 5.85 14.13 27.28
CA ASP A 386 7.27 14.16 27.59
C ASP A 386 8.07 14.69 26.39
N ARG A 387 8.50 15.95 26.47
CA ARG A 387 9.24 16.62 25.39
C ARG A 387 10.57 15.93 25.04
N VAL A 388 11.24 15.35 26.02
CA VAL A 388 12.53 14.66 25.83
C VAL A 388 12.29 13.36 25.08
N TYR A 389 11.30 12.59 25.50
CA TYR A 389 10.90 11.35 24.84
C TYR A 389 10.38 11.59 23.43
N LEU A 390 9.50 12.60 23.24
CA LEU A 390 8.99 13.00 21.93
C LEU A 390 10.14 13.32 20.98
N LYS A 391 11.08 14.18 21.39
CA LYS A 391 12.23 14.57 20.56
C LYS A 391 13.10 13.36 20.19
N LYS A 392 13.28 12.42 21.11
CA LYS A 392 14.08 11.20 20.89
C LYS A 392 13.48 10.30 19.82
N TYR A 393 12.15 10.17 19.78
CA TYR A 393 11.47 9.17 18.96
C TYR A 393 10.64 9.74 17.78
N GLU A 394 10.55 11.07 17.63
CA GLU A 394 9.72 11.73 16.62
C GLU A 394 10.01 11.25 15.18
N ARG A 395 11.28 10.86 14.90
CA ARG A 395 11.72 10.41 13.57
C ARG A 395 11.50 8.93 13.30
N ILE A 396 11.12 8.16 14.31
CA ILE A 396 10.77 6.74 14.18
C ILE A 396 9.28 6.49 14.36
N LEU A 397 8.56 7.46 14.90
CA LEU A 397 7.12 7.34 15.13
C LEU A 397 6.37 7.01 13.85
N GLY A 398 5.50 6.00 13.90
CA GLY A 398 4.66 5.55 12.79
C GLY A 398 5.39 4.74 11.72
N HIS A 399 6.71 4.49 11.87
CA HIS A 399 7.42 3.49 11.08
C HIS A 399 7.28 2.11 11.71
N SER A 400 7.17 1.09 10.87
CA SER A 400 7.19 -0.29 11.33
C SER A 400 8.60 -0.65 11.80
N THR A 401 8.71 -1.37 12.92
CA THR A 401 10.01 -1.68 13.53
C THR A 401 10.85 -2.66 12.71
N ASP A 402 10.25 -3.42 11.83
CA ASP A 402 10.92 -4.37 10.94
C ASP A 402 11.82 -3.70 9.88
N ILE A 403 11.53 -2.46 9.46
CA ILE A 403 12.38 -1.76 8.47
C ILE A 403 13.83 -1.60 8.97
N ILE A 404 14.01 -1.37 10.27
CA ILE A 404 15.36 -1.21 10.87
C ILE A 404 16.14 -2.52 10.72
N ARG A 405 15.46 -3.65 10.90
CA ARG A 405 16.05 -4.99 10.73
C ARG A 405 16.44 -5.24 9.29
N TYR A 406 15.55 -4.95 8.32
CA TYR A 406 15.83 -5.10 6.89
C TYR A 406 16.98 -4.21 6.43
N ILE A 407 17.03 -2.95 6.87
CA ILE A 407 18.15 -2.04 6.60
C ILE A 407 19.46 -2.61 7.14
N SER A 408 19.46 -3.17 8.37
CA SER A 408 20.65 -3.77 8.97
C SER A 408 21.16 -4.97 8.18
N ILE A 409 20.25 -5.88 7.78
CA ILE A 409 20.56 -7.06 6.96
C ILE A 409 21.18 -6.64 5.62
N GLY A 410 20.50 -5.72 4.89
CA GLY A 410 21.00 -5.24 3.60
C GLY A 410 22.37 -4.55 3.69
N LYS A 411 22.58 -3.69 4.69
CA LYS A 411 23.88 -3.04 4.93
C LYS A 411 25.00 -4.03 5.24
N ARG A 412 24.72 -5.12 5.95
CA ARG A 412 25.68 -6.19 6.22
C ARG A 412 26.13 -6.87 4.92
N MET A 413 25.21 -7.05 3.97
CA MET A 413 25.48 -7.67 2.67
C MET A 413 26.20 -6.75 1.68
N THR A 414 26.47 -5.50 2.03
CA THR A 414 27.24 -4.54 1.19
C THR A 414 28.67 -4.32 1.64
N LYS A 415 29.07 -4.96 2.74
CA LYS A 415 30.45 -4.92 3.29
C LYS A 415 31.33 -6.03 2.64
#